data_144e2139d8a1cade57102c3bff8cd805
#
_entry.id   144e2139d8a1cade57102c3bff8cd805
#
_cell.length_a   1.000
_cell.length_b   1.000
_cell.length_c   1.000
_cell.angle_alpha   90.00
_cell.angle_beta   90.00
_cell.angle_gamma   90.00
#
_symmetry.space_group_name_H-M   'P 1'
#
loop_
_entity.id
_entity.type
_entity.pdbx_description
1 polymer ?
#
loop_
_entity_poly.entity_id
_entity_poly.type
_entity_poly.pdbx_seq_one_letter_code
_entity_poly.pdbx_strand_id
1 'polypeptide(L)'
;MTKNELKIVSGGQTGVDRGALQSAMDLGLGWGGWAPKGWRAEDGTIPPLYRTNMQEHTSANYLGRTRRNVVDSHATLIVTNTYPLSGGTLKTRFFCEEVMRSHFVVSLDEADAVGKVQRWLAQFFAAEHPVPFVLNVAGPRESKAGGIEQRTRAFLTDVLQGMIEAG
;
A
#
# COMPACT_ATOMS: atom_id res chain seq x y z
N MET A 1 -10.71 10.16 11.81
CA MET A 1 -10.38 10.26 10.37
C MET A 1 -11.63 10.01 9.53
N THR A 2 -11.87 10.84 8.54
CA THR A 2 -12.97 10.65 7.58
C THR A 2 -12.47 9.95 6.31
N LYS A 3 -13.40 9.40 5.52
CA LYS A 3 -13.04 8.72 4.27
C LYS A 3 -12.36 9.62 3.25
N ASN A 4 -12.65 10.92 3.26
CA ASN A 4 -12.06 11.87 2.32
C ASN A 4 -10.64 12.31 2.72
N GLU A 5 -10.22 12.02 3.95
CA GLU A 5 -8.90 12.39 4.44
C GLU A 5 -7.80 11.40 4.07
N LEU A 6 -8.15 10.22 3.55
CA LEU A 6 -7.18 9.17 3.21
C LEU A 6 -7.34 8.69 1.78
N LYS A 7 -6.22 8.51 1.10
CA LYS A 7 -6.11 7.85 -0.20
C LYS A 7 -5.08 6.73 -0.12
N ILE A 8 -5.45 5.53 -0.57
CA ILE A 8 -4.54 4.39 -0.66
C ILE A 8 -3.97 4.29 -2.06
N VAL A 9 -2.67 4.16 -2.18
CA VAL A 9 -2.01 3.90 -3.47
C VAL A 9 -1.15 2.65 -3.39
N SER A 10 -0.99 1.98 -4.52
CA SER A 10 -0.09 0.84 -4.65
C SER A 10 0.31 0.64 -6.11
N GLY A 11 1.16 -0.35 -6.36
CA GLY A 11 1.66 -0.65 -7.70
C GLY A 11 0.78 -1.59 -8.53
N GLY A 12 -0.33 -2.06 -8.00
CA GLY A 12 -1.26 -2.93 -8.74
C GLY A 12 -0.77 -4.36 -8.99
N GLN A 13 0.38 -4.76 -8.45
CA GLN A 13 0.87 -6.14 -8.53
C GLN A 13 -0.05 -7.07 -7.75
N THR A 14 -0.05 -8.37 -8.10
CA THR A 14 -0.70 -9.39 -7.26
C THR A 14 -0.23 -9.31 -5.81
N GLY A 15 -0.97 -9.87 -4.90
CA GLY A 15 -0.61 -9.90 -3.49
C GLY A 15 -0.97 -8.63 -2.74
N VAL A 16 -0.04 -8.08 -1.98
CA VAL A 16 -0.29 -6.93 -1.09
C VAL A 16 -0.86 -5.72 -1.85
N ASP A 17 -0.31 -5.40 -3.01
CA ASP A 17 -0.75 -4.22 -3.79
C ASP A 17 -2.25 -4.26 -4.09
N ARG A 18 -2.74 -5.38 -4.66
CA ARG A 18 -4.18 -5.52 -4.98
C ARG A 18 -5.04 -5.66 -3.74
N GLY A 19 -4.56 -6.36 -2.72
CA GLY A 19 -5.27 -6.45 -1.44
C GLY A 19 -5.52 -5.07 -0.82
N ALA A 20 -4.54 -4.18 -0.90
CA ALA A 20 -4.66 -2.81 -0.44
C ALA A 20 -5.69 -2.00 -1.25
N LEU A 21 -5.67 -2.09 -2.57
CA LEU A 21 -6.63 -1.40 -3.42
C LEU A 21 -8.06 -1.90 -3.19
N GLN A 22 -8.23 -3.21 -3.04
CA GLN A 22 -9.53 -3.82 -2.74
C GLN A 22 -10.10 -3.34 -1.41
N SER A 23 -9.26 -3.26 -0.37
CA SER A 23 -9.66 -2.71 0.93
C SER A 23 -10.14 -1.27 0.81
N ALA A 24 -9.43 -0.44 0.05
CA ALA A 24 -9.83 0.95 -0.18
C ALA A 24 -11.18 1.04 -0.92
N MET A 25 -11.39 0.20 -1.95
CA MET A 25 -12.66 0.11 -2.66
C MET A 25 -13.81 -0.30 -1.73
N ASP A 26 -13.59 -1.33 -0.91
CA ASP A 26 -14.61 -1.84 0.02
C ASP A 26 -15.06 -0.78 1.03
N LEU A 27 -14.14 0.08 1.45
CA LEU A 27 -14.41 1.15 2.41
C LEU A 27 -14.86 2.45 1.78
N GLY A 28 -14.83 2.55 0.44
CA GLY A 28 -15.18 3.78 -0.28
C GLY A 28 -14.15 4.89 -0.10
N LEU A 29 -12.87 4.53 0.09
CA LEU A 29 -11.75 5.46 0.15
C LEU A 29 -11.26 5.85 -1.26
N GLY A 30 -10.55 6.97 -1.38
CA GLY A 30 -9.77 7.25 -2.57
C GLY A 30 -8.67 6.20 -2.76
N TRP A 31 -8.39 5.84 -4.01
CA TRP A 31 -7.35 4.85 -4.32
C TRP A 31 -6.73 5.11 -5.70
N GLY A 32 -5.55 4.54 -5.94
CA GLY A 32 -4.84 4.66 -7.20
C GLY A 32 -3.40 4.19 -7.10
N GLY A 33 -2.50 4.92 -7.74
CA GLY A 33 -1.06 4.64 -7.75
C GLY A 33 -0.48 4.51 -9.14
N TRP A 34 0.83 4.29 -9.21
CA TRP A 34 1.58 4.11 -10.45
C TRP A 34 1.75 2.64 -10.76
N ALA A 35 1.42 2.24 -11.99
CA ALA A 35 1.68 0.93 -12.56
C ALA A 35 2.86 0.98 -13.52
N PRO A 36 3.55 -0.14 -13.81
CA PRO A 36 4.59 -0.15 -14.83
C PRO A 36 4.00 0.05 -16.22
N LYS A 37 4.81 0.55 -17.15
CA LYS A 37 4.43 0.65 -18.57
C LYS A 37 3.96 -0.70 -19.09
N GLY A 38 2.87 -0.70 -19.84
CA GLY A 38 2.21 -1.91 -20.33
C GLY A 38 1.36 -2.60 -19.28
N TRP A 39 1.14 -1.97 -18.10
CA TRP A 39 0.33 -2.54 -17.02
C TRP A 39 0.81 -3.91 -16.57
N ARG A 40 2.11 -4.14 -16.61
CA ARG A 40 2.71 -5.45 -16.34
C ARG A 40 2.48 -5.91 -14.91
N ALA A 41 2.15 -7.18 -14.76
CA ALA A 41 2.06 -7.88 -13.49
C ALA A 41 2.52 -9.33 -13.67
N GLU A 42 2.79 -10.04 -12.58
CA GLU A 42 3.26 -11.43 -12.66
C GLU A 42 2.25 -12.39 -13.28
N ASP A 43 0.97 -12.07 -13.22
CA ASP A 43 -0.12 -12.84 -13.82
C ASP A 43 -0.53 -12.35 -15.23
N GLY A 44 0.31 -11.53 -15.86
CA GLY A 44 0.10 -10.96 -17.19
C GLY A 44 0.00 -9.44 -17.14
N THR A 45 -1.22 -8.91 -17.04
CA THR A 45 -1.44 -7.46 -16.90
C THR A 45 -2.37 -7.15 -15.74
N ILE A 46 -2.22 -5.95 -15.20
CA ILE A 46 -3.10 -5.44 -14.16
C ILE A 46 -4.53 -5.37 -14.72
N PRO A 47 -5.53 -5.97 -14.06
CA PRO A 47 -6.92 -5.96 -14.53
C PRO A 47 -7.48 -4.56 -14.76
N PRO A 48 -8.37 -4.38 -15.75
CA PRO A 48 -8.98 -3.08 -16.06
C PRO A 48 -9.63 -2.38 -14.87
N LEU A 49 -10.19 -3.12 -13.94
CA LEU A 49 -10.79 -2.58 -12.72
C LEU A 49 -9.84 -1.61 -11.99
N TYR A 50 -8.57 -2.00 -11.84
CA TYR A 50 -7.58 -1.18 -11.14
C TYR A 50 -7.08 -0.01 -12.00
N ARG A 51 -7.05 -0.18 -13.33
CA ARG A 51 -6.52 0.85 -14.23
C ARG A 51 -7.35 2.13 -14.23
N THR A 52 -8.62 2.06 -13.84
CA THR A 52 -9.53 3.22 -13.85
C THR A 52 -9.01 4.39 -13.01
N ASN A 53 -8.31 4.11 -11.91
CA ASN A 53 -7.80 5.14 -10.99
C ASN A 53 -6.25 5.15 -10.91
N MET A 54 -5.58 4.26 -11.64
CA MET A 54 -4.12 4.20 -11.66
C MET A 54 -3.53 4.94 -12.86
N GLN A 55 -2.24 5.27 -12.75
CA GLN A 55 -1.47 5.90 -13.80
C GLN A 55 -0.38 4.96 -14.30
N GLU A 56 -0.18 4.92 -15.61
CA GLU A 56 0.87 4.12 -16.24
C GLU A 56 2.20 4.88 -16.21
N HIS A 57 3.24 4.25 -15.67
CA HIS A 57 4.59 4.80 -15.66
C HIS A 57 5.24 4.68 -17.05
N THR A 58 6.23 5.53 -17.35
CA THR A 58 6.97 5.48 -18.61
C THR A 58 7.93 4.31 -18.72
N SER A 59 8.33 3.71 -17.60
CA SER A 59 9.20 2.54 -17.53
C SER A 59 8.39 1.25 -17.31
N ALA A 60 8.74 0.20 -18.05
CA ALA A 60 8.22 -1.15 -17.83
C ALA A 60 8.91 -1.86 -16.65
N ASN A 61 10.00 -1.32 -16.13
CA ASN A 61 10.68 -1.83 -14.95
C ASN A 61 9.84 -1.57 -13.70
N TYR A 62 9.65 -2.61 -12.89
CA TYR A 62 8.90 -2.51 -11.64
C TYR A 62 9.46 -1.47 -10.66
N LEU A 63 10.79 -1.28 -10.64
CA LEU A 63 11.43 -0.35 -9.72
C LEU A 63 11.05 1.11 -9.99
N GLY A 64 10.84 1.49 -11.24
CA GLY A 64 10.43 2.86 -11.60
C GLY A 64 9.11 3.25 -10.94
N ARG A 65 8.06 2.43 -11.13
CA ARG A 65 6.76 2.70 -10.51
C ARG A 65 6.80 2.55 -8.98
N THR A 66 7.62 1.60 -8.48
CA THR A 66 7.79 1.40 -7.03
C THR A 66 8.33 2.65 -6.36
N ARG A 67 9.40 3.22 -6.93
CA ARG A 67 9.97 4.47 -6.44
C ARG A 67 8.97 5.63 -6.55
N ARG A 68 8.24 5.72 -7.65
CA ARG A 68 7.26 6.79 -7.87
C ARG A 68 6.12 6.75 -6.86
N ASN A 69 5.62 5.57 -6.52
CA ASN A 69 4.60 5.42 -5.46
C ASN A 69 5.11 5.90 -4.09
N VAL A 70 6.37 5.64 -3.77
CA VAL A 70 6.98 6.16 -2.53
C VAL A 70 7.09 7.69 -2.57
N VAL A 71 7.61 8.25 -3.66
CA VAL A 71 7.85 9.70 -3.80
C VAL A 71 6.55 10.49 -3.74
N ASP A 72 5.49 10.00 -4.39
CA ASP A 72 4.20 10.69 -4.48
C ASP A 72 3.28 10.43 -3.26
N SER A 73 3.78 9.72 -2.25
CA SER A 73 3.02 9.42 -1.03
C SER A 73 3.58 10.17 0.17
N HIS A 74 2.75 10.36 1.19
CA HIS A 74 3.17 10.97 2.45
C HIS A 74 3.84 9.97 3.38
N ALA A 75 3.42 8.71 3.32
CA ALA A 75 4.03 7.61 4.05
C ALA A 75 3.83 6.28 3.30
N THR A 76 4.61 5.27 3.67
CA THR A 76 4.52 3.92 3.09
C THR A 76 4.34 2.88 4.20
N LEU A 77 3.30 2.06 4.07
CA LEU A 77 3.12 0.85 4.85
C LEU A 77 3.64 -0.35 4.07
N ILE A 78 4.60 -1.06 4.61
CA ILE A 78 5.11 -2.31 4.05
C ILE A 78 4.48 -3.47 4.82
N VAL A 79 3.64 -4.24 4.13
CA VAL A 79 2.98 -5.43 4.68
C VAL A 79 3.76 -6.67 4.23
N THR A 80 4.07 -7.55 5.15
CA THR A 80 4.76 -8.82 4.87
C THR A 80 4.18 -9.95 5.70
N ASN A 81 4.58 -11.17 5.44
CA ASN A 81 4.32 -12.34 6.29
C ASN A 81 5.61 -12.98 6.80
N THR A 82 6.76 -12.45 6.42
CA THR A 82 8.06 -13.03 6.77
C THR A 82 9.17 -11.99 6.79
N TYR A 83 10.22 -12.27 7.55
CA TYR A 83 11.47 -11.52 7.60
C TYR A 83 12.64 -12.46 7.25
N PRO A 84 13.76 -11.93 6.72
CA PRO A 84 13.99 -10.54 6.32
C PRO A 84 13.21 -10.17 5.04
N LEU A 85 13.01 -8.86 4.82
CA LEU A 85 12.46 -8.36 3.56
C LEU A 85 13.40 -8.70 2.40
N SER A 86 12.84 -8.97 1.22
CA SER A 86 13.61 -9.31 0.02
C SER A 86 12.98 -8.71 -1.25
N GLY A 87 13.70 -8.77 -2.35
CA GLY A 87 13.20 -8.37 -3.66
C GLY A 87 12.65 -6.96 -3.71
N GLY A 88 11.53 -6.77 -4.40
CA GLY A 88 10.87 -5.48 -4.55
C GLY A 88 10.41 -4.86 -3.24
N THR A 89 10.02 -5.68 -2.27
CA THR A 89 9.62 -5.22 -0.93
C THR A 89 10.79 -4.56 -0.20
N LEU A 90 11.97 -5.17 -0.26
CA LEU A 90 13.19 -4.58 0.31
C LEU A 90 13.57 -3.28 -0.42
N LYS A 91 13.44 -3.24 -1.74
CA LYS A 91 13.69 -2.04 -2.53
C LYS A 91 12.74 -0.89 -2.16
N THR A 92 11.48 -1.19 -1.86
CA THR A 92 10.55 -0.19 -1.36
C THR A 92 11.05 0.48 -0.09
N ARG A 93 11.56 -0.30 0.87
CA ARG A 93 12.15 0.25 2.09
C ARG A 93 13.34 1.15 1.79
N PHE A 94 14.25 0.72 0.91
CA PHE A 94 15.39 1.55 0.50
C PHE A 94 14.96 2.86 -0.15
N PHE A 95 13.93 2.86 -0.98
CA PHE A 95 13.40 4.10 -1.55
C PHE A 95 12.82 5.03 -0.49
N CYS A 96 12.11 4.50 0.50
CA CYS A 96 11.62 5.31 1.62
C CYS A 96 12.77 5.99 2.38
N GLU A 97 13.84 5.23 2.67
CA GLU A 97 15.03 5.75 3.35
C GLU A 97 15.76 6.79 2.49
N GLU A 98 15.95 6.51 1.18
CA GLU A 98 16.61 7.41 0.24
C GLU A 98 15.92 8.77 0.15
N VAL A 99 14.59 8.80 0.06
CA VAL A 99 13.82 10.05 -0.07
C VAL A 99 13.31 10.58 1.27
N MET A 100 13.71 9.98 2.38
CA MET A 100 13.33 10.35 3.75
C MET A 100 11.82 10.42 3.95
N ARG A 101 11.08 9.45 3.39
CA ARG A 101 9.66 9.28 3.65
C ARG A 101 9.42 8.35 4.82
N SER A 102 8.45 8.72 5.65
CA SER A 102 8.04 7.86 6.76
C SER A 102 7.55 6.52 6.25
N HIS A 103 7.96 5.45 6.91
CA HIS A 103 7.51 4.11 6.58
C HIS A 103 7.40 3.23 7.82
N PHE A 104 6.58 2.21 7.74
CA PHE A 104 6.38 1.22 8.78
C PHE A 104 6.30 -0.17 8.16
N VAL A 105 6.99 -1.12 8.75
CA VAL A 105 6.96 -2.52 8.31
C VAL A 105 6.17 -3.33 9.32
N VAL A 106 5.17 -4.08 8.86
CA VAL A 106 4.35 -4.95 9.70
C VAL A 106 4.28 -6.35 9.08
N SER A 107 4.47 -7.38 9.91
CA SER A 107 4.13 -8.75 9.52
C SER A 107 2.69 -9.06 9.92
N LEU A 108 1.94 -9.70 9.02
CA LEU A 108 0.58 -10.15 9.31
C LEU A 108 0.53 -11.20 10.43
N ASP A 109 1.66 -11.84 10.73
CA ASP A 109 1.77 -12.86 11.78
C ASP A 109 2.18 -12.27 13.14
N GLU A 110 2.43 -10.96 13.22
CA GLU A 110 2.75 -10.29 14.49
C GLU A 110 1.53 -10.22 15.42
N ALA A 111 1.79 -10.31 16.72
CA ALA A 111 0.77 -9.98 17.71
C ALA A 111 0.41 -8.49 17.60
N ASP A 112 -0.90 -8.18 17.68
CA ASP A 112 -1.41 -6.80 17.61
C ASP A 112 -0.97 -6.03 16.35
N ALA A 113 -0.87 -6.71 15.22
CA ALA A 113 -0.48 -6.07 13.96
C ALA A 113 -1.41 -4.92 13.58
N VAL A 114 -2.72 -5.09 13.74
CA VAL A 114 -3.74 -4.05 13.49
C VAL A 114 -3.49 -2.84 14.38
N GLY A 115 -3.38 -3.03 15.68
CA GLY A 115 -3.17 -1.94 16.64
C GLY A 115 -1.85 -1.19 16.41
N LYS A 116 -0.79 -1.90 16.04
CA LYS A 116 0.50 -1.28 15.71
C LYS A 116 0.38 -0.32 14.54
N VAL A 117 -0.28 -0.72 13.47
CA VAL A 117 -0.48 0.13 12.29
C VAL A 117 -1.41 1.30 12.60
N GLN A 118 -2.49 1.06 13.35
CA GLN A 118 -3.40 2.13 13.78
C GLN A 118 -2.67 3.21 14.59
N ARG A 119 -1.84 2.82 15.57
CA ARG A 119 -1.04 3.77 16.37
C ARG A 119 -0.03 4.55 15.51
N TRP A 120 0.59 3.87 14.57
CA TRP A 120 1.51 4.56 13.65
C TRP A 120 0.77 5.56 12.75
N LEU A 121 -0.35 5.18 12.15
CA LEU A 121 -1.14 6.07 11.30
C LEU A 121 -1.73 7.24 12.10
N ALA A 122 -2.21 7.00 13.32
CA ALA A 122 -2.81 8.03 14.16
C ALA A 122 -1.87 9.24 14.40
N GLN A 123 -0.56 9.04 14.36
CA GLN A 123 0.41 10.12 14.50
C GLN A 123 0.29 11.18 13.39
N PHE A 124 -0.10 10.77 12.18
CA PHE A 124 -0.27 11.70 11.04
C PHE A 124 -1.58 12.49 11.12
N PHE A 125 -2.59 11.95 11.80
CA PHE A 125 -3.91 12.56 11.93
C PHE A 125 -4.10 13.31 13.25
N ALA A 126 -3.11 13.31 14.12
CA ALA A 126 -3.16 13.99 15.42
C ALA A 126 -3.00 15.52 15.32
N ALA A 127 -2.51 16.03 14.20
CA ALA A 127 -2.27 17.44 13.92
C ALA A 127 -2.74 17.77 12.50
N GLU A 128 -2.49 19.00 12.06
CA GLU A 128 -2.75 19.40 10.68
C GLU A 128 -1.98 18.51 9.70
N HIS A 129 -2.67 17.97 8.70
CA HIS A 129 -2.11 17.03 7.72
C HIS A 129 -2.67 17.32 6.32
N PRO A 130 -1.99 16.83 5.26
CA PRO A 130 -2.50 16.94 3.90
C PRO A 130 -3.83 16.21 3.72
N VAL A 131 -4.73 16.77 2.91
CA VAL A 131 -6.02 16.16 2.58
C VAL A 131 -6.15 16.02 1.05
N PRO A 132 -6.21 14.79 0.50
CA PRO A 132 -6.08 13.54 1.23
C PRO A 132 -4.63 13.28 1.67
N PHE A 133 -4.46 12.61 2.81
CA PHE A 133 -3.20 11.97 3.15
C PHE A 133 -3.04 10.74 2.26
N VAL A 134 -1.94 10.66 1.52
CA VAL A 134 -1.68 9.57 0.59
C VAL A 134 -0.79 8.52 1.26
N LEU A 135 -1.35 7.34 1.47
CA LEU A 135 -0.64 6.19 2.01
C LEU A 135 -0.32 5.20 0.90
N ASN A 136 0.97 4.98 0.63
CA ASN A 136 1.43 3.90 -0.22
C ASN A 136 1.45 2.60 0.58
N VAL A 137 0.91 1.52 0.00
CA VAL A 137 0.96 0.17 0.59
C VAL A 137 1.70 -0.74 -0.37
N ALA A 138 2.72 -1.40 0.14
CA ALA A 138 3.58 -2.28 -0.64
C ALA A 138 3.90 -3.57 0.13
N GLY A 139 4.31 -4.60 -0.59
CA GLY A 139 4.66 -5.88 -0.01
C GLY A 139 4.84 -6.96 -1.07
N PRO A 140 4.98 -8.23 -0.64
CA PRO A 140 5.18 -9.34 -1.55
C PRO A 140 4.02 -9.53 -2.53
N ARG A 141 4.35 -9.96 -3.73
CA ARG A 141 3.37 -10.47 -4.70
C ARG A 141 2.88 -11.87 -4.29
N GLU A 142 1.73 -12.27 -4.83
CA GLU A 142 1.05 -13.52 -4.43
C GLU A 142 1.93 -14.76 -4.59
N SER A 143 2.74 -14.87 -5.65
CA SER A 143 3.63 -16.01 -5.86
C SER A 143 4.75 -16.14 -4.82
N LYS A 144 5.07 -15.07 -4.10
CA LYS A 144 6.08 -15.07 -3.03
C LYS A 144 5.46 -15.33 -1.65
N ALA A 145 4.17 -15.12 -1.50
CA ALA A 145 3.47 -15.24 -0.23
C ALA A 145 2.01 -15.62 -0.50
N GLY A 146 1.75 -16.90 -0.74
CA GLY A 146 0.41 -17.40 -1.08
C GLY A 146 -0.66 -17.01 -0.07
N GLY A 147 -1.77 -16.46 -0.57
CA GLY A 147 -2.87 -15.97 0.25
C GLY A 147 -2.71 -14.55 0.78
N ILE A 148 -1.59 -13.88 0.49
CA ILE A 148 -1.32 -12.56 1.08
C ILE A 148 -2.25 -11.46 0.54
N GLU A 149 -2.77 -11.61 -0.66
CA GLU A 149 -3.73 -10.63 -1.23
C GLU A 149 -5.00 -10.54 -0.37
N GLN A 150 -5.64 -11.68 -0.09
CA GLN A 150 -6.84 -11.73 0.74
C GLN A 150 -6.56 -11.35 2.19
N ARG A 151 -5.44 -11.80 2.74
CA ARG A 151 -5.03 -11.45 4.11
C ARG A 151 -4.78 -9.95 4.25
N THR A 152 -4.14 -9.32 3.26
CA THR A 152 -3.92 -7.87 3.25
C THR A 152 -5.24 -7.11 3.15
N ARG A 153 -6.15 -7.54 2.28
CA ARG A 153 -7.48 -6.94 2.16
C ARG A 153 -8.21 -6.94 3.50
N ALA A 154 -8.28 -8.09 4.17
CA ALA A 154 -8.93 -8.20 5.47
C ALA A 154 -8.21 -7.36 6.54
N PHE A 155 -6.90 -7.44 6.62
CA PHE A 155 -6.08 -6.71 7.58
C PHE A 155 -6.24 -5.20 7.45
N LEU A 156 -6.10 -4.65 6.24
CA LEU A 156 -6.25 -3.21 6.03
C LEU A 156 -7.68 -2.74 6.23
N THR A 157 -8.66 -3.55 5.88
CA THR A 157 -10.06 -3.23 6.18
C THR A 157 -10.26 -3.05 7.68
N ASP A 158 -9.74 -3.97 8.50
CA ASP A 158 -9.83 -3.86 9.96
C ASP A 158 -9.09 -2.61 10.50
N VAL A 159 -7.87 -2.36 10.01
CA VAL A 159 -7.08 -1.18 10.41
C VAL A 159 -7.85 0.11 10.10
N LEU A 160 -8.29 0.27 8.87
CA LEU A 160 -8.85 1.53 8.37
C LEU A 160 -10.27 1.75 8.85
N GLN A 161 -11.08 0.70 8.96
CA GLN A 161 -12.42 0.78 9.53
C GLN A 161 -12.38 1.31 10.97
N GLY A 162 -11.51 0.76 11.80
CA GLY A 162 -11.33 1.22 13.18
C GLY A 162 -10.91 2.67 13.28
N MET A 163 -10.10 3.16 12.36
CA MET A 163 -9.69 4.57 12.32
C MET A 163 -10.80 5.51 11.84
N ILE A 164 -11.63 5.07 10.90
CA ILE A 164 -12.78 5.85 10.41
C ILE A 164 -13.85 5.96 11.51
N GLU A 165 -14.13 4.87 12.21
CA GLU A 165 -15.14 4.83 13.28
C GLU A 165 -14.72 5.58 14.54
N ALA A 166 -13.42 5.64 14.85
CA ALA A 166 -12.88 6.37 15.99
C ALA A 166 -12.82 7.89 15.79
N GLY A 167 -12.97 8.36 14.56
CA GLY A 167 -12.99 9.78 14.19
C GLY A 167 -14.39 10.30 14.11
#